data_8e464b2cc17d8a7c66400510393f876e
#
_entry.id   8e464b2cc17d8a7c66400510393f876e
#
_cell.length_a   1.000
_cell.length_b   1.000
_cell.length_c   1.000
_cell.angle_alpha   90.00
_cell.angle_beta   90.00
_cell.angle_gamma   90.00
#
_symmetry.space_group_name_H-M   'P 1'
#
loop_
_entity.id
_entity.type
_entity.pdbx_description
1 polymer ?
#
loop_
_entity_poly.entity_id
_entity_poly.type
_entity_poly.pdbx_seq_one_letter_code
_entity_poly.pdbx_strand_id
1 'polypeptide(L)'
;MVSTPNTLAIRSAVRTSLEMHEAGDCILVAISGGADSLALAHALSVEAPPLAIRVVGVTIDHQLQSASGEQANKVITQLLSMGITENEISKVSVEISQGLEASARKARYEALDKCSEKYGAVAIYLGHTRDDQAESVLLGLGRGSGTRSLSAMAQINGKYIRPLLAITREQTEKACAEMNLIPWNDPHNSDKQFARVRVRNIVLPNLEENIGPGISEALARSAQLLRDDADALDAWTEKEIATMDLADLGCEALVALPKAIRTRILRRAIYDAGAPSGSITAEHVSAVEALVTSWSGQGPAHLPGGVKVSRLSGRLSLLQH
;
A
#
# COMPACT_ATOMS: atom_id res chain seq x y z
N MET A 1 -3.02 -10.34 -33.02
CA MET A 1 -3.85 -11.11 -32.05
C MET A 1 -5.11 -10.28 -31.72
N VAL A 2 -6.29 -10.88 -31.81
CA VAL A 2 -7.54 -10.23 -31.35
C VAL A 2 -7.43 -10.15 -29.83
N SER A 3 -7.30 -8.93 -29.28
CA SER A 3 -7.30 -8.76 -27.84
C SER A 3 -8.68 -9.03 -27.28
N THR A 4 -8.76 -9.96 -26.36
CA THR A 4 -9.99 -10.34 -25.65
C THR A 4 -10.37 -9.28 -24.59
N PRO A 5 -11.61 -9.21 -24.12
CA PRO A 5 -12.07 -8.11 -23.25
C PRO A 5 -11.25 -7.96 -21.97
N ASN A 6 -10.84 -9.07 -21.32
CA ASN A 6 -10.07 -9.01 -20.07
C ASN A 6 -8.64 -8.51 -20.31
N THR A 7 -7.98 -9.03 -21.33
CA THR A 7 -6.65 -8.55 -21.74
C THR A 7 -6.67 -7.08 -22.14
N LEU A 8 -7.71 -6.61 -22.86
CA LEU A 8 -7.86 -5.20 -23.22
C LEU A 8 -8.04 -4.30 -21.99
N ALA A 9 -8.85 -4.69 -21.02
CA ALA A 9 -9.06 -3.91 -19.79
C ALA A 9 -7.75 -3.71 -19.03
N ILE A 10 -6.96 -4.79 -18.87
CA ILE A 10 -5.66 -4.74 -18.19
C ILE A 10 -4.67 -3.86 -18.97
N ARG A 11 -4.56 -4.04 -20.28
CA ARG A 11 -3.70 -3.23 -21.14
C ARG A 11 -4.06 -1.75 -21.12
N SER A 12 -5.36 -1.43 -21.12
CA SER A 12 -5.84 -0.05 -21.02
C SER A 12 -5.42 0.59 -19.68
N ALA A 13 -5.62 -0.13 -18.56
CA ALA A 13 -5.22 0.36 -17.24
C ALA A 13 -3.70 0.60 -17.15
N VAL A 14 -2.90 -0.31 -17.71
CA VAL A 14 -1.44 -0.18 -17.78
C VAL A 14 -1.04 0.99 -18.67
N ARG A 15 -1.63 1.13 -19.86
CA ARG A 15 -1.34 2.23 -20.79
C ARG A 15 -1.54 3.58 -20.13
N THR A 16 -2.68 3.78 -19.49
CA THR A 16 -2.96 5.04 -18.75
C THR A 16 -1.91 5.30 -17.67
N SER A 17 -1.43 4.26 -16.97
CA SER A 17 -0.39 4.42 -15.95
C SER A 17 0.99 4.73 -16.52
N LEU A 18 1.24 4.43 -17.80
CA LEU A 18 2.50 4.74 -18.47
C LEU A 18 2.57 6.19 -18.99
N GLU A 19 1.47 6.90 -19.08
CA GLU A 19 1.41 8.30 -19.57
C GLU A 19 2.23 9.29 -18.72
N MET A 20 2.57 8.91 -17.49
CA MET A 20 3.41 9.73 -16.60
C MET A 20 4.92 9.56 -16.82
N HIS A 21 5.33 8.64 -17.66
CA HIS A 21 6.73 8.32 -17.91
C HIS A 21 7.22 8.89 -19.22
N GLU A 22 8.53 9.10 -19.32
CA GLU A 22 9.20 9.63 -20.50
C GLU A 22 9.94 8.52 -21.27
N ALA A 23 10.22 8.77 -22.53
CA ALA A 23 11.03 7.87 -23.35
C ALA A 23 12.45 7.74 -22.76
N GLY A 24 12.91 6.52 -22.58
CA GLY A 24 14.17 6.21 -21.90
C GLY A 24 14.05 5.84 -20.43
N ASP A 25 12.89 6.07 -19.80
CA ASP A 25 12.65 5.65 -18.43
C ASP A 25 12.79 4.14 -18.27
N CYS A 26 13.27 3.74 -17.10
CA CYS A 26 13.27 2.36 -16.64
C CYS A 26 12.19 2.18 -15.57
N ILE A 27 11.40 1.12 -15.70
CA ILE A 27 10.42 0.72 -14.67
C ILE A 27 10.67 -0.72 -14.24
N LEU A 28 10.41 -1.02 -12.97
CA LEU A 28 10.39 -2.39 -12.46
C LEU A 28 8.96 -2.94 -12.45
N VAL A 29 8.79 -4.20 -12.74
CA VAL A 29 7.58 -4.95 -12.44
C VAL A 29 7.86 -6.05 -11.42
N ALA A 30 7.17 -6.02 -10.29
CA ALA A 30 7.31 -7.02 -9.24
C ALA A 30 6.40 -8.21 -9.52
N ILE A 31 6.99 -9.41 -9.67
CA ILE A 31 6.28 -10.60 -10.10
C ILE A 31 6.38 -11.70 -9.04
N SER A 32 5.22 -12.16 -8.57
CA SER A 32 5.12 -13.31 -7.65
C SER A 32 4.87 -14.64 -8.38
N GLY A 33 4.56 -14.57 -9.67
CA GLY A 33 4.12 -15.72 -10.45
C GLY A 33 2.61 -15.99 -10.42
N GLY A 34 1.85 -15.31 -9.56
CA GLY A 34 0.39 -15.37 -9.55
C GLY A 34 -0.24 -14.60 -10.72
N ALA A 35 -1.53 -14.86 -11.00
CA ALA A 35 -2.25 -14.33 -12.16
C ALA A 35 -2.16 -12.81 -12.28
N ASP A 36 -2.38 -12.08 -11.17
CA ASP A 36 -2.38 -10.61 -11.16
C ASP A 36 -1.04 -10.03 -11.62
N SER A 37 0.07 -10.59 -11.12
CA SER A 37 1.42 -10.13 -11.45
C SER A 37 1.85 -10.53 -12.88
N LEU A 38 1.42 -11.71 -13.35
CA LEU A 38 1.71 -12.16 -14.73
C LEU A 38 0.91 -11.35 -15.76
N ALA A 39 -0.38 -11.08 -15.49
CA ALA A 39 -1.20 -10.26 -16.36
C ALA A 39 -0.65 -8.82 -16.46
N LEU A 40 -0.17 -8.26 -15.33
CA LEU A 40 0.51 -6.97 -15.30
C LEU A 40 1.79 -6.99 -16.14
N ALA A 41 2.65 -7.99 -15.94
CA ALA A 41 3.92 -8.12 -16.67
C ALA A 41 3.69 -8.22 -18.18
N HIS A 42 2.71 -9.04 -18.61
CA HIS A 42 2.36 -9.13 -20.02
C HIS A 42 1.85 -7.80 -20.57
N ALA A 43 0.98 -7.08 -19.87
CA ALA A 43 0.50 -5.78 -20.33
C ALA A 43 1.66 -4.78 -20.48
N LEU A 44 2.59 -4.73 -19.53
CA LEU A 44 3.78 -3.89 -19.59
C LEU A 44 4.70 -4.29 -20.76
N SER A 45 4.88 -5.58 -21.04
CA SER A 45 5.71 -6.05 -22.16
C SER A 45 5.17 -5.62 -23.53
N VAL A 46 3.87 -5.34 -23.62
CA VAL A 46 3.21 -4.89 -24.86
C VAL A 46 3.12 -3.36 -24.94
N GLU A 47 2.79 -2.69 -23.84
CA GLU A 47 2.48 -1.26 -23.83
C GLU A 47 3.71 -0.36 -23.61
N ALA A 48 4.75 -0.82 -22.92
CA ALA A 48 5.93 -0.01 -22.61
C ALA A 48 6.90 0.17 -23.80
N PRO A 49 7.22 -0.86 -24.62
CA PRO A 49 8.17 -0.73 -25.72
C PRO A 49 7.80 0.34 -26.76
N PRO A 50 6.53 0.51 -27.18
CA PRO A 50 6.16 1.59 -28.12
C PRO A 50 6.43 3.00 -27.58
N LEU A 51 6.53 3.16 -26.25
CA LEU A 51 6.86 4.42 -25.56
C LEU A 51 8.35 4.57 -25.28
N ALA A 52 9.18 3.63 -25.77
CA ALA A 52 10.60 3.53 -25.46
C ALA A 52 10.90 3.45 -23.95
N ILE A 53 10.01 2.85 -23.17
CA ILE A 53 10.17 2.61 -21.73
C ILE A 53 10.76 1.20 -21.53
N ARG A 54 11.83 1.10 -20.76
CA ARG A 54 12.51 -0.15 -20.42
C ARG A 54 11.83 -0.82 -19.23
N VAL A 55 11.52 -2.11 -19.36
CA VAL A 55 10.86 -2.92 -18.30
C VAL A 55 11.85 -3.95 -17.76
N VAL A 56 12.04 -3.96 -16.44
CA VAL A 56 12.83 -4.96 -15.72
C VAL A 56 11.92 -5.80 -14.83
N GLY A 57 11.95 -7.12 -14.99
CA GLY A 57 11.19 -8.08 -14.18
C GLY A 57 11.92 -8.41 -12.87
N VAL A 58 11.26 -8.25 -11.71
CA VAL A 58 11.84 -8.60 -10.42
C VAL A 58 10.95 -9.59 -9.68
N THR A 59 11.47 -10.77 -9.37
CA THR A 59 10.82 -11.74 -8.47
C THR A 59 11.56 -11.81 -7.14
N ILE A 60 10.80 -11.83 -6.04
CA ILE A 60 11.35 -11.91 -4.70
C ILE A 60 11.25 -13.35 -4.21
N ASP A 61 12.39 -13.95 -3.92
CA ASP A 61 12.47 -15.26 -3.30
C ASP A 61 12.66 -15.11 -1.78
N HIS A 62 11.59 -15.35 -1.03
CA HIS A 62 11.58 -15.26 0.43
C HIS A 62 12.24 -16.45 1.11
N GLN A 63 12.67 -17.47 0.37
CA GLN A 63 13.31 -18.70 0.88
C GLN A 63 12.50 -19.44 1.97
N LEU A 64 11.16 -19.22 2.00
CA LEU A 64 10.27 -19.82 2.99
C LEU A 64 9.83 -21.25 2.63
N GLN A 65 10.05 -21.66 1.39
CA GLN A 65 9.71 -23.00 0.87
C GLN A 65 10.90 -23.60 0.14
N SER A 66 11.07 -24.92 0.23
CA SER A 66 12.18 -25.63 -0.44
C SER A 66 12.18 -25.49 -1.97
N ALA A 67 11.00 -25.29 -2.58
CA ALA A 67 10.83 -25.13 -4.02
C ALA A 67 10.79 -23.66 -4.50
N SER A 68 11.01 -22.68 -3.62
CA SER A 68 10.87 -21.25 -3.96
C SER A 68 11.83 -20.82 -5.09
N GLY A 69 13.06 -21.34 -5.10
CA GLY A 69 14.02 -21.06 -6.16
C GLY A 69 13.61 -21.63 -7.53
N GLU A 70 13.02 -22.83 -7.58
CA GLU A 70 12.50 -23.40 -8.83
C GLU A 70 11.32 -22.56 -9.37
N GLN A 71 10.46 -22.13 -8.47
CA GLN A 71 9.34 -21.27 -8.85
C GLN A 71 9.81 -19.90 -9.37
N ALA A 72 10.80 -19.29 -8.73
CA ALA A 72 11.41 -18.06 -9.23
C ALA A 72 11.97 -18.23 -10.64
N ASN A 73 12.64 -19.35 -10.94
CA ASN A 73 13.15 -19.66 -12.29
C ASN A 73 12.01 -19.85 -13.31
N LYS A 74 10.89 -20.46 -12.94
CA LYS A 74 9.71 -20.57 -13.81
C LYS A 74 9.14 -19.18 -14.15
N VAL A 75 9.10 -18.28 -13.19
CA VAL A 75 8.70 -16.88 -13.41
C VAL A 75 9.62 -16.22 -14.42
N ILE A 76 10.94 -16.34 -14.26
CA ILE A 76 11.90 -15.78 -15.23
C ILE A 76 11.68 -16.34 -16.64
N THR A 77 11.45 -17.65 -16.78
CA THR A 77 11.17 -18.27 -18.06
C THR A 77 9.93 -17.67 -18.73
N GLN A 78 8.86 -17.44 -17.98
CA GLN A 78 7.66 -16.78 -18.51
C GLN A 78 7.93 -15.33 -18.92
N LEU A 79 8.69 -14.56 -18.12
CA LEU A 79 9.06 -13.18 -18.46
C LEU A 79 9.86 -13.11 -19.77
N LEU A 80 10.82 -14.00 -19.93
CA LEU A 80 11.59 -14.10 -21.18
C LEU A 80 10.69 -14.41 -22.39
N SER A 81 9.69 -15.29 -22.22
CA SER A 81 8.72 -15.59 -23.27
C SER A 81 7.80 -14.42 -23.62
N MET A 82 7.58 -13.48 -22.70
CA MET A 82 6.85 -12.23 -22.91
C MET A 82 7.71 -11.13 -23.54
N GLY A 83 9.03 -11.35 -23.70
CA GLY A 83 9.96 -10.35 -24.22
C GLY A 83 10.57 -9.43 -23.16
N ILE A 84 10.32 -9.65 -21.88
CA ILE A 84 11.02 -8.97 -20.78
C ILE A 84 12.35 -9.70 -20.57
N THR A 85 13.40 -9.16 -21.16
CA THR A 85 14.73 -9.83 -21.19
C THR A 85 15.60 -9.50 -19.99
N GLU A 86 15.39 -8.35 -19.35
CA GLU A 86 16.08 -7.96 -18.13
C GLU A 86 15.28 -8.43 -16.93
N ASN A 87 15.86 -9.33 -16.13
CA ASN A 87 15.18 -9.95 -15.01
C ASN A 87 16.10 -10.17 -13.81
N GLU A 88 15.56 -10.12 -12.60
CA GLU A 88 16.30 -10.39 -11.37
C GLU A 88 15.48 -11.26 -10.40
N ILE A 89 16.16 -12.24 -9.79
CA ILE A 89 15.66 -12.96 -8.61
C ILE A 89 16.35 -12.35 -7.40
N SER A 90 15.61 -11.59 -6.59
CA SER A 90 16.12 -11.02 -5.36
C SER A 90 15.79 -11.93 -4.18
N LYS A 91 16.83 -12.53 -3.58
CA LYS A 91 16.69 -13.38 -2.39
C LYS A 91 16.65 -12.51 -1.14
N VAL A 92 15.70 -12.78 -0.26
CA VAL A 92 15.55 -12.06 1.01
C VAL A 92 15.49 -13.02 2.18
N SER A 93 16.17 -12.65 3.28
CA SER A 93 16.00 -13.32 4.56
C SER A 93 14.95 -12.58 5.37
N VAL A 94 13.96 -13.29 5.90
CA VAL A 94 12.88 -12.69 6.69
C VAL A 94 13.21 -12.83 8.18
N GLU A 95 13.64 -11.73 8.81
CA GLU A 95 13.76 -11.66 10.26
C GLU A 95 12.39 -11.37 10.89
N ILE A 96 11.86 -12.32 11.66
CA ILE A 96 10.52 -12.22 12.25
C ILE A 96 10.56 -11.30 13.48
N SER A 97 10.10 -10.05 13.34
CA SER A 97 10.04 -9.07 14.43
C SER A 97 8.61 -8.66 14.81
N GLN A 98 7.68 -8.57 13.84
CA GLN A 98 6.31 -8.09 14.03
C GLN A 98 5.25 -9.05 13.46
N GLY A 99 5.57 -10.35 13.41
CA GLY A 99 4.80 -11.37 12.71
C GLY A 99 5.31 -11.61 11.28
N LEU A 100 5.15 -12.86 10.82
CA LEU A 100 5.73 -13.34 9.55
C LEU A 100 5.29 -12.50 8.34
N GLU A 101 4.00 -12.20 8.24
CA GLU A 101 3.43 -11.44 7.11
C GLU A 101 3.98 -10.01 7.02
N ALA A 102 4.03 -9.30 8.16
CA ALA A 102 4.54 -7.93 8.20
C ALA A 102 6.04 -7.87 7.89
N SER A 103 6.82 -8.81 8.45
CA SER A 103 8.27 -8.93 8.23
C SER A 103 8.59 -9.29 6.78
N ALA A 104 7.88 -10.26 6.19
CA ALA A 104 8.03 -10.63 4.79
C ALA A 104 7.66 -9.47 3.84
N ARG A 105 6.58 -8.73 4.18
CA ARG A 105 6.20 -7.52 3.42
C ARG A 105 7.30 -6.46 3.47
N LYS A 106 7.86 -6.16 4.64
CA LYS A 106 8.95 -5.19 4.79
C LYS A 106 10.17 -5.60 3.96
N ALA A 107 10.65 -6.84 4.12
CA ALA A 107 11.79 -7.37 3.36
C ALA A 107 11.55 -7.30 1.83
N ARG A 108 10.31 -7.58 1.37
CA ARG A 108 9.94 -7.45 -0.03
C ARG A 108 10.09 -6.01 -0.55
N TYR A 109 9.59 -5.02 0.19
CA TYR A 109 9.68 -3.61 -0.24
C TYR A 109 11.13 -3.13 -0.24
N GLU A 110 11.91 -3.46 0.78
CA GLU A 110 13.35 -3.13 0.84
C GLU A 110 14.13 -3.75 -0.33
N ALA A 111 13.81 -4.99 -0.72
CA ALA A 111 14.44 -5.62 -1.87
C ALA A 111 14.05 -4.96 -3.19
N LEU A 112 12.78 -4.59 -3.36
CA LEU A 112 12.31 -3.86 -4.53
C LEU A 112 12.95 -2.46 -4.63
N ASP A 113 13.14 -1.77 -3.50
CA ASP A 113 13.82 -0.48 -3.44
C ASP A 113 15.27 -0.59 -3.89
N LYS A 114 16.01 -1.59 -3.40
CA LYS A 114 17.38 -1.88 -3.84
C LYS A 114 17.48 -2.21 -5.32
N CYS A 115 16.55 -3.01 -5.84
CA CYS A 115 16.50 -3.28 -7.28
C CYS A 115 16.20 -2.00 -8.07
N SER A 116 15.28 -1.14 -7.59
CA SER A 116 14.98 0.14 -8.25
C SER A 116 16.23 1.03 -8.36
N GLU A 117 17.00 1.13 -7.29
CA GLU A 117 18.26 1.89 -7.28
C GLU A 117 19.30 1.28 -8.26
N LYS A 118 19.45 -0.05 -8.22
CA LYS A 118 20.39 -0.79 -9.08
C LYS A 118 20.15 -0.58 -10.57
N TYR A 119 18.89 -0.56 -11.00
CA TYR A 119 18.50 -0.42 -12.41
C TYR A 119 18.20 1.03 -12.82
N GLY A 120 18.27 1.98 -11.89
CA GLY A 120 17.88 3.37 -12.11
C GLY A 120 16.40 3.50 -12.46
N ALA A 121 15.54 2.65 -11.86
CA ALA A 121 14.13 2.63 -12.20
C ALA A 121 13.37 3.77 -11.48
N VAL A 122 12.58 4.50 -12.28
CA VAL A 122 11.76 5.62 -11.78
C VAL A 122 10.47 5.16 -11.09
N ALA A 123 10.01 3.93 -11.39
CA ALA A 123 8.79 3.36 -10.83
C ALA A 123 8.85 1.85 -10.63
N ILE A 124 8.04 1.36 -9.68
CA ILE A 124 7.86 -0.06 -9.36
C ILE A 124 6.38 -0.40 -9.51
N TYR A 125 6.06 -1.25 -10.47
CA TYR A 125 4.71 -1.70 -10.78
C TYR A 125 4.32 -2.93 -9.97
N LEU A 126 3.16 -2.88 -9.33
CA LEU A 126 2.62 -3.92 -8.44
C LEU A 126 1.24 -4.40 -8.91
N GLY A 127 1.05 -5.72 -9.02
CA GLY A 127 -0.19 -6.35 -9.49
C GLY A 127 -1.26 -6.47 -8.40
N HIS A 128 -1.58 -5.38 -7.67
CA HIS A 128 -2.71 -5.38 -6.74
C HIS A 128 -4.01 -5.08 -7.47
N THR A 129 -5.06 -5.82 -7.12
CA THR A 129 -6.38 -5.79 -7.75
C THR A 129 -7.44 -5.08 -6.89
N ARG A 130 -8.66 -4.96 -7.44
CA ARG A 130 -9.84 -4.48 -6.72
C ARG A 130 -10.17 -5.36 -5.51
N ASP A 131 -9.98 -6.65 -5.64
CA ASP A 131 -10.18 -7.61 -4.54
C ASP A 131 -9.24 -7.33 -3.37
N ASP A 132 -7.97 -6.99 -3.64
CA ASP A 132 -7.02 -6.60 -2.61
C ASP A 132 -7.42 -5.30 -1.89
N GLN A 133 -8.11 -4.38 -2.59
CA GLN A 133 -8.68 -3.17 -1.97
C GLN A 133 -9.78 -3.56 -0.98
N ALA A 134 -10.75 -4.39 -1.38
CA ALA A 134 -11.83 -4.86 -0.52
C ALA A 134 -11.29 -5.59 0.71
N GLU A 135 -10.31 -6.50 0.54
CA GLU A 135 -9.63 -7.18 1.64
C GLU A 135 -9.00 -6.18 2.62
N SER A 136 -8.34 -5.15 2.10
CA SER A 136 -7.66 -4.14 2.91
C SER A 136 -8.64 -3.28 3.72
N VAL A 137 -9.78 -2.92 3.13
CA VAL A 137 -10.86 -2.19 3.82
C VAL A 137 -11.42 -3.02 4.97
N LEU A 138 -11.80 -4.28 4.74
CA LEU A 138 -12.36 -5.15 5.78
C LEU A 138 -11.37 -5.39 6.91
N LEU A 139 -10.09 -5.60 6.60
CA LEU A 139 -9.05 -5.73 7.62
C LEU A 139 -8.85 -4.41 8.40
N GLY A 140 -9.00 -3.27 7.74
CA GLY A 140 -8.97 -1.95 8.39
C GLY A 140 -10.15 -1.75 9.32
N LEU A 141 -11.37 -2.07 8.88
CA LEU A 141 -12.59 -2.01 9.69
C LEU A 141 -12.50 -2.90 10.92
N GLY A 142 -12.03 -4.13 10.77
CA GLY A 142 -11.86 -5.07 11.88
C GLY A 142 -10.86 -4.62 12.95
N ARG A 143 -9.97 -3.67 12.61
CA ARG A 143 -9.02 -3.04 13.55
C ARG A 143 -9.49 -1.70 14.11
N GLY A 144 -10.68 -1.23 13.76
CA GLY A 144 -11.16 0.09 14.16
C GLY A 144 -10.33 1.24 13.60
N SER A 145 -9.79 1.06 12.40
CA SER A 145 -8.88 2.04 11.77
C SER A 145 -9.61 3.30 11.30
N GLY A 146 -8.92 4.45 11.33
CA GLY A 146 -9.43 5.72 10.80
C GLY A 146 -9.44 5.79 9.26
N THR A 147 -9.98 6.91 8.74
CA THR A 147 -10.21 7.14 7.29
C THR A 147 -9.00 6.85 6.41
N ARG A 148 -7.80 7.30 6.78
CA ARG A 148 -6.56 7.03 6.02
C ARG A 148 -6.25 5.55 5.87
N SER A 149 -6.48 4.73 6.88
CA SER A 149 -6.29 3.28 6.79
C SER A 149 -7.41 2.59 6.01
N LEU A 150 -8.65 3.09 6.11
CA LEU A 150 -9.80 2.57 5.35
C LEU A 150 -9.74 2.97 3.87
N SER A 151 -8.98 3.99 3.50
CA SER A 151 -8.73 4.35 2.09
C SER A 151 -7.88 3.32 1.33
N ALA A 152 -7.49 2.23 2.00
CA ALA A 152 -6.75 1.09 1.46
C ALA A 152 -5.48 1.50 0.66
N MET A 153 -5.24 0.95 -0.54
CA MET A 153 -4.03 1.24 -1.32
C MET A 153 -4.27 2.38 -2.32
N ALA A 154 -3.34 3.34 -2.38
CA ALA A 154 -3.30 4.34 -3.44
C ALA A 154 -2.83 3.72 -4.77
N GLN A 155 -3.34 4.23 -5.88
CA GLN A 155 -2.86 3.86 -7.22
C GLN A 155 -1.39 4.23 -7.37
N ILE A 156 -1.01 5.40 -6.90
CA ILE A 156 0.39 5.88 -6.86
C ILE A 156 0.75 6.19 -5.41
N ASN A 157 1.89 5.67 -4.95
CA ASN A 157 2.45 5.97 -3.64
C ASN A 157 3.98 6.04 -3.75
N GLY A 158 4.50 7.27 -3.85
CA GLY A 158 5.89 7.48 -4.23
C GLY A 158 6.18 6.82 -5.58
N LYS A 159 7.22 6.00 -5.63
CA LYS A 159 7.58 5.24 -6.85
C LYS A 159 6.75 3.97 -7.11
N TYR A 160 5.84 3.59 -6.19
CA TYR A 160 5.01 2.39 -6.34
C TYR A 160 3.72 2.70 -7.10
N ILE A 161 3.49 2.00 -8.22
CA ILE A 161 2.33 2.15 -9.08
C ILE A 161 1.51 0.86 -9.11
N ARG A 162 0.19 0.98 -9.00
CA ARG A 162 -0.78 -0.13 -8.94
C ARG A 162 -1.88 0.08 -9.97
N PRO A 163 -1.62 -0.22 -11.25
CA PRO A 163 -2.58 0.10 -12.31
C PRO A 163 -3.85 -0.76 -12.26
N LEU A 164 -3.79 -1.93 -11.60
CA LEU A 164 -4.88 -2.91 -11.62
C LEU A 164 -5.90 -2.76 -10.47
N LEU A 165 -5.87 -1.67 -9.69
CA LEU A 165 -6.77 -1.49 -8.54
C LEU A 165 -8.27 -1.39 -8.91
N ALA A 166 -8.61 -1.18 -10.18
CA ALA A 166 -9.98 -1.24 -10.70
C ALA A 166 -10.32 -2.60 -11.36
N ILE A 167 -9.34 -3.45 -11.59
CA ILE A 167 -9.46 -4.75 -12.25
C ILE A 167 -9.70 -5.83 -11.18
N THR A 168 -10.59 -6.78 -11.47
CA THR A 168 -10.83 -7.92 -10.57
C THR A 168 -9.79 -9.01 -10.74
N ARG A 169 -9.63 -9.84 -9.72
CA ARG A 169 -8.82 -11.06 -9.79
C ARG A 169 -9.36 -12.03 -10.85
N GLU A 170 -10.66 -12.16 -10.98
CA GLU A 170 -11.28 -12.97 -12.03
C GLU A 170 -10.87 -12.49 -13.43
N GLN A 171 -10.80 -11.18 -13.64
CA GLN A 171 -10.33 -10.63 -14.93
C GLN A 171 -8.87 -10.94 -15.19
N THR A 172 -7.99 -10.88 -14.17
CA THR A 172 -6.57 -11.23 -14.34
C THR A 172 -6.37 -12.72 -14.61
N GLU A 173 -7.15 -13.59 -13.96
CA GLU A 173 -7.13 -15.04 -14.20
C GLU A 173 -7.62 -15.37 -15.62
N LYS A 174 -8.74 -14.78 -16.06
CA LYS A 174 -9.25 -14.94 -17.43
C LYS A 174 -8.25 -14.41 -18.47
N ALA A 175 -7.63 -13.26 -18.21
CA ALA A 175 -6.60 -12.71 -19.10
C ALA A 175 -5.39 -13.64 -19.19
N CYS A 176 -4.93 -14.25 -18.10
CA CYS A 176 -3.85 -15.24 -18.14
C CYS A 176 -4.24 -16.45 -19.02
N ALA A 177 -5.46 -16.95 -18.89
CA ALA A 177 -5.96 -18.06 -19.74
C ALA A 177 -6.02 -17.63 -21.23
N GLU A 178 -6.50 -16.43 -21.54
CA GLU A 178 -6.54 -15.85 -22.88
C GLU A 178 -5.16 -15.73 -23.53
N MET A 179 -4.13 -15.49 -22.71
CA MET A 179 -2.72 -15.31 -23.13
C MET A 179 -1.89 -16.61 -23.02
N ASN A 180 -2.49 -17.74 -22.64
CA ASN A 180 -1.80 -19.00 -22.36
C ASN A 180 -0.67 -18.88 -21.31
N LEU A 181 -0.83 -18.00 -20.34
CA LEU A 181 0.08 -17.90 -19.21
C LEU A 181 -0.33 -18.92 -18.15
N ILE A 182 0.66 -19.44 -17.41
CA ILE A 182 0.44 -20.46 -16.39
C ILE A 182 0.73 -19.83 -15.01
N PRO A 183 -0.30 -19.29 -14.33
CA PRO A 183 -0.11 -18.74 -12.99
C PRO A 183 0.26 -19.82 -11.97
N TRP A 184 1.15 -19.47 -11.08
CA TRP A 184 1.46 -20.29 -9.92
C TRP A 184 0.42 -20.09 -8.82
N ASN A 185 -0.11 -21.20 -8.33
CA ASN A 185 -1.01 -21.22 -7.19
C ASN A 185 -0.19 -21.50 -5.92
N ASP A 186 0.23 -20.44 -5.24
CA ASP A 186 1.00 -20.55 -4.01
C ASP A 186 0.14 -21.22 -2.91
N PRO A 187 0.61 -22.32 -2.29
CA PRO A 187 -0.11 -22.99 -1.20
C PRO A 187 -0.45 -22.06 -0.03
N HIS A 188 0.35 -21.03 0.25
CA HIS A 188 0.07 -20.04 1.28
C HIS A 188 -1.20 -19.21 1.00
N ASN A 189 -1.63 -19.09 -0.27
CA ASN A 189 -2.89 -18.43 -0.63
C ASN A 189 -4.15 -19.16 -0.13
N SER A 190 -4.01 -20.40 0.33
CA SER A 190 -5.07 -21.22 0.92
C SER A 190 -4.95 -21.37 2.43
N ASP A 191 -3.88 -20.87 3.04
CA ASP A 191 -3.62 -21.04 4.47
C ASP A 191 -4.48 -20.09 5.31
N LYS A 192 -5.47 -20.67 5.98
CA LYS A 192 -6.42 -19.96 6.85
C LYS A 192 -5.82 -19.37 8.12
N GLN A 193 -4.54 -19.61 8.42
CA GLN A 193 -3.84 -18.92 9.52
C GLN A 193 -3.76 -17.41 9.23
N PHE A 194 -3.64 -17.01 7.98
CA PHE A 194 -3.56 -15.61 7.57
C PHE A 194 -4.95 -14.96 7.52
N ALA A 195 -5.09 -13.81 8.20
CA ALA A 195 -6.34 -13.07 8.25
C ALA A 195 -6.83 -12.66 6.85
N ARG A 196 -5.91 -12.28 5.97
CA ARG A 196 -6.20 -11.88 4.59
C ARG A 196 -6.80 -13.04 3.79
N VAL A 197 -6.29 -14.26 3.98
CA VAL A 197 -6.83 -15.48 3.33
C VAL A 197 -8.26 -15.77 3.83
N ARG A 198 -8.52 -15.60 5.13
CA ARG A 198 -9.88 -15.76 5.68
C ARG A 198 -10.84 -14.72 5.12
N VAL A 199 -10.41 -13.45 5.02
CA VAL A 199 -11.24 -12.38 4.44
C VAL A 199 -11.60 -12.73 2.99
N ARG A 200 -10.61 -13.12 2.18
CA ARG A 200 -10.78 -13.50 0.77
C ARG A 200 -11.71 -14.67 0.57
N ASN A 201 -11.46 -15.77 1.28
CA ASN A 201 -12.06 -17.06 0.98
C ASN A 201 -13.34 -17.36 1.79
N ILE A 202 -13.60 -16.58 2.84
CA ILE A 202 -14.75 -16.81 3.73
C ILE A 202 -15.60 -15.54 3.87
N VAL A 203 -14.99 -14.41 4.29
CA VAL A 203 -15.78 -13.23 4.67
C VAL A 203 -16.38 -12.55 3.44
N LEU A 204 -15.59 -12.25 2.42
CA LEU A 204 -16.07 -11.60 1.19
C LEU A 204 -17.17 -12.44 0.51
N PRO A 205 -16.99 -13.75 0.27
CA PRO A 205 -18.07 -14.59 -0.29
C PRO A 205 -19.34 -14.56 0.55
N ASN A 206 -19.24 -14.64 1.87
CA ASN A 206 -20.40 -14.53 2.75
C ASN A 206 -21.10 -13.16 2.66
N LEU A 207 -20.35 -12.08 2.53
CA LEU A 207 -20.95 -10.76 2.33
C LEU A 207 -21.64 -10.63 0.98
N GLU A 208 -21.04 -11.14 -0.10
CA GLU A 208 -21.66 -11.18 -1.44
C GLU A 208 -22.97 -11.97 -1.44
N GLU A 209 -23.04 -13.10 -0.70
CA GLU A 209 -24.22 -13.93 -0.61
C GLU A 209 -25.34 -13.28 0.24
N ASN A 210 -24.99 -12.68 1.39
CA ASN A 210 -25.99 -12.29 2.39
C ASN A 210 -26.36 -10.79 2.35
N ILE A 211 -25.50 -9.92 1.83
CA ILE A 211 -25.81 -8.49 1.65
C ILE A 211 -26.21 -8.21 0.19
N GLY A 212 -25.59 -8.92 -0.73
CA GLY A 212 -25.87 -8.82 -2.17
C GLY A 212 -24.60 -8.72 -3.01
N PRO A 213 -24.71 -8.95 -4.33
CA PRO A 213 -23.58 -8.93 -5.25
C PRO A 213 -22.99 -7.52 -5.37
N GLY A 214 -21.67 -7.45 -5.56
CA GLY A 214 -20.96 -6.20 -5.76
C GLY A 214 -20.37 -5.59 -4.48
N ILE A 215 -20.32 -6.31 -3.37
CA ILE A 215 -19.72 -5.85 -2.12
C ILE A 215 -18.24 -5.50 -2.30
N SER A 216 -17.47 -6.30 -3.00
CA SER A 216 -16.04 -6.02 -3.26
C SER A 216 -15.86 -4.70 -4.02
N GLU A 217 -16.73 -4.42 -4.98
CA GLU A 217 -16.74 -3.17 -5.71
C GLU A 217 -17.17 -1.99 -4.83
N ALA A 218 -18.20 -2.17 -4.02
CA ALA A 218 -18.68 -1.15 -3.09
C ALA A 218 -17.61 -0.76 -2.05
N LEU A 219 -16.89 -1.75 -1.50
CA LEU A 219 -15.78 -1.52 -0.58
C LEU A 219 -14.62 -0.75 -1.26
N ALA A 220 -14.24 -1.14 -2.48
CA ALA A 220 -13.21 -0.44 -3.22
C ALA A 220 -13.62 1.01 -3.56
N ARG A 221 -14.89 1.25 -3.93
CA ARG A 221 -15.43 2.58 -4.16
C ARG A 221 -15.44 3.43 -2.88
N SER A 222 -15.86 2.84 -1.75
CA SER A 222 -15.81 3.52 -0.45
C SER A 222 -14.38 3.88 -0.05
N ALA A 223 -13.40 3.01 -0.31
CA ALA A 223 -11.99 3.30 -0.07
C ALA A 223 -11.50 4.49 -0.88
N GLN A 224 -11.94 4.63 -2.15
CA GLN A 224 -11.57 5.77 -2.99
C GLN A 224 -12.17 7.08 -2.44
N LEU A 225 -13.46 7.09 -2.08
CA LEU A 225 -14.09 8.28 -1.49
C LEU A 225 -13.40 8.71 -0.19
N LEU A 226 -13.10 7.74 0.69
CA LEU A 226 -12.35 8.00 1.93
C LEU A 226 -10.93 8.51 1.65
N ARG A 227 -10.33 8.13 0.53
CA ARG A 227 -9.02 8.64 0.11
C ARG A 227 -9.11 10.10 -0.28
N ASP A 228 -10.06 10.45 -1.12
CA ASP A 228 -10.25 11.82 -1.60
C ASP A 228 -10.48 12.77 -0.42
N ASP A 229 -11.32 12.37 0.55
CA ASP A 229 -11.55 13.12 1.79
C ASP A 229 -10.27 13.23 2.63
N ALA A 230 -9.54 12.12 2.80
CA ALA A 230 -8.33 12.11 3.61
C ALA A 230 -7.22 12.97 2.98
N ASP A 231 -7.06 12.93 1.65
CA ASP A 231 -6.07 13.73 0.93
C ASP A 231 -6.39 15.23 1.02
N ALA A 232 -7.65 15.63 0.92
CA ALA A 232 -8.09 17.01 1.11
C ALA A 232 -7.79 17.51 2.54
N LEU A 233 -8.07 16.69 3.57
CA LEU A 233 -7.79 17.03 4.96
C LEU A 233 -6.28 17.05 5.25
N ASP A 234 -5.50 16.17 4.65
CA ASP A 234 -4.05 16.17 4.79
C ASP A 234 -3.43 17.39 4.10
N ALA A 235 -3.92 17.77 2.90
CA ALA A 235 -3.48 18.98 2.21
C ALA A 235 -3.82 20.26 3.01
N TRP A 236 -4.97 20.29 3.68
CA TRP A 236 -5.29 21.39 4.60
C TRP A 236 -4.35 21.39 5.79
N THR A 237 -4.10 20.22 6.39
CA THR A 237 -3.17 20.07 7.51
C THR A 237 -1.76 20.58 7.17
N GLU A 238 -1.22 20.26 6.00
CA GLU A 238 0.10 20.74 5.55
C GLU A 238 0.15 22.27 5.40
N LYS A 239 -0.94 22.91 4.97
CA LYS A 239 -1.02 24.39 4.91
C LYS A 239 -0.96 25.01 6.31
N GLU A 240 -1.63 24.43 7.30
CA GLU A 240 -1.60 24.92 8.67
C GLU A 240 -0.21 24.71 9.30
N ILE A 241 0.37 23.54 9.12
CA ILE A 241 1.70 23.18 9.65
C ILE A 241 2.79 24.11 9.11
N ALA A 242 2.69 24.56 7.86
CA ALA A 242 3.69 25.42 7.24
C ALA A 242 3.97 26.73 8.01
N THR A 243 3.04 27.13 8.89
CA THR A 243 3.13 28.36 9.71
C THR A 243 3.35 28.08 11.20
N MET A 244 3.52 26.81 11.59
CA MET A 244 3.60 26.36 13.00
C MET A 244 4.99 25.81 13.35
N ASP A 245 5.42 26.03 14.59
CA ASP A 245 6.51 25.25 15.20
C ASP A 245 5.90 24.00 15.85
N LEU A 246 6.14 22.83 15.27
CA LEU A 246 5.60 21.56 15.75
C LEU A 246 6.18 21.12 17.10
N ALA A 247 7.31 21.65 17.54
CA ALA A 247 7.86 21.38 18.86
C ALA A 247 7.20 22.22 19.96
N ASP A 248 6.58 23.36 19.59
CA ASP A 248 5.97 24.32 20.52
C ASP A 248 4.65 24.89 19.97
N LEU A 249 3.56 24.14 20.12
CA LEU A 249 2.26 24.43 19.52
C LEU A 249 1.37 25.30 20.43
N GLY A 250 0.83 26.41 19.92
CA GLY A 250 -0.14 27.24 20.61
C GLY A 250 -1.51 26.57 20.74
N CYS A 251 -2.00 26.36 21.96
CA CYS A 251 -3.30 25.69 22.18
C CYS A 251 -4.48 26.48 21.63
N GLU A 252 -4.44 27.81 21.68
CA GLU A 252 -5.51 28.67 21.15
C GLU A 252 -5.69 28.48 19.64
N ALA A 253 -4.57 28.52 18.90
CA ALA A 253 -4.58 28.27 17.46
C ALA A 253 -5.11 26.87 17.11
N LEU A 254 -4.72 25.86 17.88
CA LEU A 254 -5.21 24.48 17.69
C LEU A 254 -6.71 24.35 17.99
N VAL A 255 -7.23 25.01 19.05
CA VAL A 255 -8.67 24.97 19.37
C VAL A 255 -9.51 25.59 18.28
N ALA A 256 -9.02 26.62 17.59
CA ALA A 256 -9.72 27.28 16.49
C ALA A 256 -9.89 26.38 15.26
N LEU A 257 -9.06 25.33 15.11
CA LEU A 257 -9.13 24.40 13.98
C LEU A 257 -10.17 23.31 14.19
N PRO A 258 -10.79 22.79 13.12
CA PRO A 258 -11.63 21.60 13.19
C PRO A 258 -10.87 20.42 13.81
N LYS A 259 -11.57 19.57 14.56
CA LYS A 259 -10.97 18.40 15.23
C LYS A 259 -10.15 17.53 14.27
N ALA A 260 -10.67 17.32 13.05
CA ALA A 260 -10.00 16.49 12.04
C ALA A 260 -8.62 17.04 11.63
N ILE A 261 -8.46 18.36 11.57
CA ILE A 261 -7.18 19.03 11.26
C ILE A 261 -6.28 19.04 12.50
N ARG A 262 -6.81 19.48 13.62
CA ARG A 262 -6.09 19.52 14.91
C ARG A 262 -5.45 18.16 15.27
N THR A 263 -6.20 17.07 15.16
CA THR A 263 -5.67 15.72 15.48
C THR A 263 -4.62 15.25 14.50
N ARG A 264 -4.65 15.68 13.23
CA ARG A 264 -3.60 15.42 12.25
C ARG A 264 -2.32 16.19 12.56
N ILE A 265 -2.44 17.47 12.91
CA ILE A 265 -1.30 18.29 13.34
C ILE A 265 -0.64 17.66 14.56
N LEU A 266 -1.42 17.30 15.59
CA LEU A 266 -0.91 16.66 16.80
C LEU A 266 -0.18 15.35 16.49
N ARG A 267 -0.74 14.50 15.63
CA ARG A 267 -0.10 13.25 15.20
C ARG A 267 1.21 13.52 14.47
N ARG A 268 1.26 14.52 13.59
CA ARG A 268 2.48 14.90 12.89
C ARG A 268 3.54 15.38 13.87
N ALA A 269 3.20 16.28 14.78
CA ALA A 269 4.11 16.78 15.83
C ALA A 269 4.67 15.65 16.72
N ILE A 270 3.85 14.65 17.05
CA ILE A 270 4.27 13.47 17.81
C ILE A 270 5.32 12.66 17.03
N TYR A 271 5.12 12.45 15.71
CA TYR A 271 6.10 11.76 14.89
C TYR A 271 7.40 12.56 14.69
N ASP A 272 7.29 13.86 14.48
CA ASP A 272 8.46 14.75 14.36
C ASP A 272 9.27 14.83 15.67
N ALA A 273 8.60 14.66 16.82
CA ALA A 273 9.25 14.52 18.12
C ALA A 273 9.91 13.15 18.35
N GLY A 274 9.90 12.22 17.37
CA GLY A 274 10.63 10.96 17.40
C GLY A 274 9.80 9.71 17.76
N ALA A 275 8.48 9.81 17.83
CA ALA A 275 7.65 8.61 18.04
C ALA A 275 7.75 7.64 16.85
N PRO A 276 7.93 6.32 17.08
CA PRO A 276 8.04 5.35 16.00
C PRO A 276 6.76 5.31 15.14
N SER A 277 6.94 5.26 13.82
CA SER A 277 5.83 5.11 12.89
C SER A 277 5.02 3.84 13.20
N GLY A 278 3.69 3.96 13.23
CA GLY A 278 2.79 2.84 13.51
C GLY A 278 2.54 2.53 14.99
N SER A 279 3.27 3.14 15.93
CA SER A 279 3.08 2.94 17.37
C SER A 279 2.03 3.89 17.99
N ILE A 280 1.66 4.96 17.28
CA ILE A 280 0.73 5.98 17.78
C ILE A 280 -0.72 5.59 17.44
N THR A 281 -1.49 5.27 18.47
CA THR A 281 -2.92 4.92 18.36
C THR A 281 -3.81 6.17 18.39
N ALA A 282 -5.10 6.00 18.15
CA ALA A 282 -6.10 7.06 18.32
C ALA A 282 -6.18 7.54 19.76
N GLU A 283 -5.99 6.65 20.74
CA GLU A 283 -5.98 6.96 22.17
C GLU A 283 -4.82 7.88 22.54
N HIS A 284 -3.62 7.63 22.00
CA HIS A 284 -2.46 8.50 22.21
C HIS A 284 -2.73 9.91 21.69
N VAL A 285 -3.29 10.05 20.49
CA VAL A 285 -3.65 11.37 19.94
C VAL A 285 -4.74 12.04 20.75
N SER A 286 -5.75 11.28 21.21
CA SER A 286 -6.83 11.81 22.06
C SER A 286 -6.31 12.29 23.40
N ALA A 287 -5.35 11.61 24.01
CA ALA A 287 -4.71 12.04 25.26
C ALA A 287 -4.00 13.40 25.10
N VAL A 288 -3.29 13.58 23.97
CA VAL A 288 -2.65 14.87 23.65
C VAL A 288 -3.69 15.94 23.31
N GLU A 289 -4.76 15.58 22.56
CA GLU A 289 -5.87 16.50 22.27
C GLU A 289 -6.55 17.01 23.53
N ALA A 290 -6.71 16.16 24.56
CA ALA A 290 -7.27 16.56 25.85
C ALA A 290 -6.43 17.64 26.57
N LEU A 291 -5.11 17.66 26.37
CA LEU A 291 -4.27 18.76 26.88
C LEU A 291 -4.62 20.10 26.21
N VAL A 292 -5.14 20.08 24.98
CA VAL A 292 -5.54 21.27 24.24
C VAL A 292 -6.95 21.71 24.61
N THR A 293 -7.92 20.78 24.59
CA THR A 293 -9.37 21.09 24.62
C THR A 293 -10.01 20.95 26.00
N SER A 294 -9.40 20.20 26.91
CA SER A 294 -9.96 19.84 28.22
C SER A 294 -8.92 19.96 29.33
N TRP A 295 -8.15 21.05 29.30
CA TRP A 295 -7.09 21.31 30.27
C TRP A 295 -7.65 21.58 31.66
N SER A 296 -7.24 20.80 32.65
CA SER A 296 -7.60 20.92 34.06
C SER A 296 -6.36 20.87 34.99
N GLY A 297 -5.16 21.10 34.45
CA GLY A 297 -3.92 20.96 35.20
C GLY A 297 -3.33 19.55 35.22
N GLN A 298 -3.82 18.66 34.36
CA GLN A 298 -3.31 17.29 34.25
C GLN A 298 -1.83 17.27 33.82
N GLY A 299 -1.13 16.23 34.29
CA GLY A 299 0.24 15.98 33.94
C GLY A 299 0.48 15.71 32.45
N PRO A 300 1.74 15.53 32.06
CA PRO A 300 2.10 15.29 30.65
C PRO A 300 1.56 13.95 30.13
N ALA A 301 1.28 13.90 28.82
CA ALA A 301 1.05 12.65 28.10
C ALA A 301 2.38 11.98 27.76
N HIS A 302 2.53 10.70 28.13
CA HIS A 302 3.69 9.87 27.78
C HIS A 302 3.33 8.97 26.61
N LEU A 303 4.15 8.98 25.56
CA LEU A 303 3.89 8.31 24.30
C LEU A 303 5.02 7.32 23.95
N PRO A 304 4.74 6.37 23.06
CA PRO A 304 5.78 5.47 22.53
C PRO A 304 6.99 6.23 21.99
N GLY A 305 8.18 5.61 22.08
CA GLY A 305 9.44 6.21 21.66
C GLY A 305 10.01 7.23 22.65
N GLY A 306 9.51 7.27 23.90
CA GLY A 306 9.98 8.21 24.92
C GLY A 306 9.50 9.64 24.71
N VAL A 307 8.54 9.86 23.79
CA VAL A 307 7.98 11.20 23.55
C VAL A 307 7.07 11.61 24.72
N LYS A 308 7.30 12.81 25.23
CA LYS A 308 6.53 13.43 26.30
C LYS A 308 5.92 14.73 25.81
N VAL A 309 4.59 14.88 25.99
CA VAL A 309 3.87 16.10 25.61
C VAL A 309 3.35 16.77 26.86
N SER A 310 3.76 18.02 27.08
CA SER A 310 3.37 18.83 28.25
C SER A 310 2.65 20.08 27.80
N ARG A 311 1.66 20.55 28.56
CA ARG A 311 1.10 21.88 28.39
C ARG A 311 1.61 22.83 29.46
N LEU A 312 2.19 23.95 29.03
CA LEU A 312 2.67 25.02 29.89
C LEU A 312 2.26 26.38 29.27
N SER A 313 1.69 27.27 30.06
CA SER A 313 1.32 28.63 29.63
C SER A 313 0.56 28.70 28.30
N GLY A 314 -0.38 27.79 28.09
CA GLY A 314 -1.20 27.76 26.88
C GLY A 314 -0.52 27.18 25.64
N ARG A 315 0.65 26.55 25.78
CA ARG A 315 1.41 25.91 24.69
C ARG A 315 1.66 24.45 24.99
N LEU A 316 1.72 23.62 23.93
CA LEU A 316 2.19 22.25 24.00
C LEU A 316 3.67 22.20 23.65
N SER A 317 4.47 21.61 24.51
CA SER A 317 5.87 21.27 24.25
C SER A 317 6.01 19.76 24.06
N LEU A 318 6.63 19.34 22.97
CA LEU A 318 6.88 17.95 22.61
C LEU A 318 8.38 17.68 22.68
N LEU A 319 8.79 16.78 23.55
CA LEU A 319 10.20 16.43 23.80
C LEU A 319 10.37 14.92 23.76
N GLN A 320 11.46 14.44 23.17
CA GLN A 320 11.93 13.07 23.31
C GLN A 320 12.93 13.00 24.47
N HIS A 321 12.75 12.00 25.35
CA HIS A 321 13.66 11.71 26.47
C HIS A 321 14.49 10.47 26.21
#